data_4ba8d88096d7e21a136b812a6c1077ca
#
_entry.id   4ba8d88096d7e21a136b812a6c1077ca
#
_cell.length_a   1.000
_cell.length_b   1.000
_cell.length_c   1.000
_cell.angle_alpha   90.00
_cell.angle_beta   90.00
_cell.angle_gamma   90.00
#
_symmetry.space_group_name_H-M   'P 1'
#
loop_
_entity.id
_entity.type
_entity.pdbx_description
1 polymer ?
#
loop_
_entity_poly.entity_id
_entity_poly.type
_entity_poly.pdbx_seq_one_letter_code
_entity_poly.pdbx_strand_id
1 'polypeptide(L)' 'MSSEWVEMLITYDPLEAEMIKDLLESGGIAVVLRSSKVSPYPVNIGKIGEIKILVKKEDKETAEEVIKGGEDIPTPDI' A
#
# COMPACT_ATOMS: atom_id res chain seq x y z
N MET A 1 2.84 9.03 -22.10
CA MET A 1 2.31 8.54 -21.81
C MET A 1 1.72 8.43 -20.63
N SER A 2 0.77 8.20 -20.32
CA SER A 2 0.18 8.31 -19.19
C SER A 2 0.46 7.24 -18.33
N SER A 3 0.79 7.46 -17.19
CA SER A 3 1.00 6.49 -16.34
C SER A 3 -0.25 6.26 -15.63
N GLU A 4 -0.81 5.18 -15.68
CA GLU A 4 -2.00 4.88 -15.03
C GLU A 4 -1.70 4.37 -13.68
N TRP A 5 -2.41 4.81 -12.69
CA TRP A 5 -2.21 4.33 -11.32
C TRP A 5 -3.15 3.16 -11.09
N VAL A 6 -2.62 2.07 -10.61
CA VAL A 6 -3.42 0.89 -10.38
C VAL A 6 -3.32 0.47 -8.93
N GLU A 7 -4.36 -0.15 -8.42
CA GLU A 7 -4.39 -0.57 -7.07
C GLU A 7 -3.52 -1.76 -6.89
N MET A 8 -2.64 -1.73 -5.96
CA MET A 8 -1.76 -2.84 -5.73
C MET A 8 -2.20 -3.64 -4.56
N LEU A 9 -2.58 -3.00 -3.50
CA LEU A 9 -3.12 -3.73 -2.38
C LEU A 9 -3.92 -2.80 -1.49
N ILE A 10 -4.68 -3.36 -0.59
CA ILE A 10 -5.52 -2.59 0.29
C ILE A 10 -5.21 -3.00 1.69
N THR A 11 -5.13 -2.06 2.56
CA THR A 11 -4.91 -2.35 3.96
C THR A 11 -5.84 -1.50 4.78
N TYR A 12 -6.05 -1.87 6.01
CA TYR A 12 -6.89 -1.09 6.88
C TYR A 12 -6.07 -0.50 8.03
N ASP A 13 -4.78 -0.69 7.98
CA ASP A 13 -3.91 -0.20 9.04
C ASP A 13 -3.07 0.94 8.48
N PRO A 14 -3.25 2.14 8.95
CA PRO A 14 -2.49 3.26 8.39
C PRO A 14 -0.99 3.11 8.60
N LEU A 15 -0.59 2.47 9.66
CA LEU A 15 0.81 2.29 9.89
C LEU A 15 1.38 1.33 8.88
N GLU A 16 0.65 0.29 8.58
CA GLU A 16 1.10 -0.65 7.60
C GLU A 16 1.18 0.02 6.23
N ALA A 17 0.22 0.86 5.92
CA ALA A 17 0.24 1.56 4.66
C ALA A 17 1.48 2.42 4.52
N GLU A 18 1.86 3.09 5.60
CA GLU A 18 3.04 3.93 5.56
C GLU A 18 4.30 3.08 5.41
N MET A 19 4.34 1.95 6.05
CA MET A 19 5.51 1.11 5.94
C MET A 19 5.65 0.57 4.53
N ILE A 20 4.55 0.18 3.93
CA ILE A 20 4.61 -0.32 2.57
C ILE A 20 5.01 0.79 1.63
N LYS A 21 4.48 2.00 1.85
CA LYS A 21 4.85 3.10 1.02
C LYS A 21 6.34 3.37 1.11
N ASP A 22 6.87 3.40 2.32
CA ASP A 22 8.29 3.65 2.50
C ASP A 22 9.12 2.57 1.83
N LEU A 23 8.70 1.35 1.94
CA LEU A 23 9.42 0.26 1.35
C LEU A 23 9.47 0.41 -0.16
N LEU A 24 8.35 0.74 -0.77
CA LEU A 24 8.29 0.88 -2.20
C LEU A 24 9.08 2.09 -2.67
N GLU A 25 8.98 3.16 -1.93
CA GLU A 25 9.72 4.35 -2.32
C GLU A 25 11.21 4.14 -2.21
N SER A 26 11.63 3.35 -1.26
CA SER A 26 13.04 3.08 -1.14
C SER A 26 13.52 2.25 -2.33
N GLY A 27 12.64 1.59 -3.01
CA GLY A 27 13.00 0.89 -4.20
C GLY A 27 12.83 1.71 -5.45
N GLY A 28 12.56 2.98 -5.32
CA GLY A 28 12.42 3.85 -6.46
C GLY A 28 11.05 3.81 -7.11
N ILE A 29 10.05 3.33 -6.41
CA ILE A 29 8.73 3.22 -6.98
C ILE A 29 7.83 4.30 -6.41
N ALA A 30 7.14 5.00 -7.26
CA ALA A 30 6.22 6.05 -6.81
C ALA A 30 4.96 5.40 -6.27
N VAL A 31 4.45 5.90 -5.18
CA VAL A 31 3.31 5.32 -4.51
C VAL A 31 2.32 6.38 -4.13
N VAL A 32 1.04 6.07 -4.26
CA VAL A 32 0.00 6.98 -3.83
C VAL A 32 -0.88 6.22 -2.87
N LEU A 33 -1.21 6.81 -1.75
CA LEU A 33 -2.13 6.19 -0.81
C LEU A 33 -3.47 6.89 -0.95
N ARG A 34 -4.54 6.12 -1.12
CA ARG A 34 -5.82 6.71 -1.24
C ARG A 34 -6.70 6.18 -0.17
N SER A 35 -7.08 6.94 0.77
CA SER A 35 -7.93 6.51 1.82
C SER A 35 -9.33 6.77 1.49
N SER A 36 -10.18 5.83 1.68
CA SER A 36 -11.54 6.04 1.41
C SER A 36 -12.14 6.66 2.57
N LYS A 37 -12.55 7.88 2.54
CA LYS A 37 -13.09 8.52 3.61
C LYS A 37 -14.38 8.04 3.81
N VAL A 38 -14.70 7.60 4.83
CA VAL A 38 -15.94 7.15 5.07
C VAL A 38 -16.91 8.18 5.17
N SER A 39 -18.04 7.97 5.30
CA SER A 39 -19.05 8.93 5.37
C SER A 39 -18.84 9.83 6.48
N PRO A 40 -19.34 10.96 6.42
CA PRO A 40 -19.17 11.93 7.45
C PRO A 40 -19.94 11.60 8.69
N TYR A 41 -20.66 10.57 8.72
CA TYR A 41 -21.40 10.26 9.86
C TYR A 41 -20.50 9.64 10.88
N PRO A 42 -20.52 10.07 12.04
CA PRO A 42 -19.65 9.55 13.05
C PRO A 42 -20.04 8.20 13.53
N VAL A 43 -20.82 7.54 12.87
CA VAL A 43 -21.23 6.32 13.34
C VAL A 43 -20.22 5.27 13.18
N ASN A 44 -19.28 5.41 12.41
CA ASN A 44 -18.37 4.40 12.20
C ASN A 44 -17.36 4.37 13.17
N ILE A 45 -17.63 4.17 14.33
CA ILE A 45 -16.67 4.21 15.28
C ILE A 45 -15.75 3.10 15.16
N GLY A 46 -14.53 3.31 15.19
CA GLY A 46 -13.57 2.30 15.17
C GLY A 46 -13.33 1.69 13.85
N LYS A 47 -14.01 2.13 12.86
CA LYS A 47 -13.78 1.57 11.63
C LYS A 47 -12.83 2.39 10.90
N ILE A 48 -11.71 1.92 10.51
CA ILE A 48 -10.77 2.66 9.76
C ILE A 48 -11.03 2.38 8.35
N GLY A 49 -11.11 3.29 7.53
CA GLY A 49 -11.42 3.08 6.16
C GLY A 49 -10.36 2.35 5.43
N GLU A 50 -10.66 1.86 4.28
CA GLU A 50 -9.74 1.18 3.46
C GLU A 50 -8.71 2.11 2.96
N ILE A 51 -7.48 1.71 2.93
CA ILE A 51 -6.40 2.51 2.37
C ILE A 51 -5.90 1.73 1.18
N LYS A 52 -6.02 2.31 0.01
CA LYS A 52 -5.57 1.64 -1.18
C LYS A 52 -4.19 2.13 -1.53
N ILE A 53 -3.31 1.21 -1.83
CA ILE A 53 -1.96 1.56 -2.20
C ILE A 53 -1.84 1.40 -3.69
N LEU A 54 -1.57 2.51 -4.36
CA LEU A 54 -1.52 2.50 -5.81
C LEU A 54 -0.12 2.75 -6.31
N VAL A 55 0.24 2.10 -7.39
CA VAL A 55 1.52 2.33 -8.02
C VAL A 55 1.26 2.48 -9.50
N LYS A 56 2.22 2.91 -10.26
CA LYS A 56 2.02 3.04 -11.67
C LYS A 56 1.90 1.67 -12.27
N LYS A 57 1.08 1.56 -13.29
CA LYS A 57 0.84 0.28 -13.91
C LYS A 57 2.12 -0.40 -14.31
N GLU A 58 3.03 0.36 -14.83
CA GLU A 58 4.27 -0.22 -15.31
C GLU A 58 5.14 -0.68 -14.17
N ASP A 59 4.91 -0.21 -12.97
CA ASP A 59 5.71 -0.59 -11.83
C ASP A 59 5.04 -1.65 -10.97
N LYS A 60 3.89 -2.10 -11.36
CA LYS A 60 3.16 -3.02 -10.50
C LYS A 60 3.92 -4.30 -10.23
N GLU A 61 4.49 -4.86 -11.25
CA GLU A 61 5.24 -6.08 -11.08
C GLU A 61 6.43 -5.88 -10.20
N THR A 62 7.16 -4.82 -10.40
CA THR A 62 8.33 -4.53 -9.58
C THR A 62 7.91 -4.26 -8.16
N ALA A 63 6.80 -3.57 -7.98
CA ALA A 63 6.33 -3.27 -6.65
C ALA A 63 5.97 -4.55 -5.91
N GLU A 64 5.37 -5.47 -6.60
CA GLU A 64 5.03 -6.72 -5.95
C GLU A 64 6.27 -7.49 -5.54
N GLU A 65 7.29 -7.41 -6.34
CA GLU A 65 8.52 -8.08 -6.00
C GLU A 65 9.20 -7.44 -4.81
N VAL A 66 9.13 -6.14 -4.73
CA VAL A 66 9.75 -5.45 -3.60
C VAL A 66 9.05 -5.85 -2.31
N ILE A 67 7.75 -5.93 -2.34
CA ILE A 67 7.03 -6.29 -1.17
C ILE A 67 7.25 -7.73 -0.80
N LYS A 68 7.31 -8.61 -1.78
CA LYS A 68 7.58 -9.96 -1.48
C LYS A 68 8.93 -10.10 -0.92
N GLY A 69 9.90 -9.42 -1.44
CA GLY A 69 11.23 -9.47 -0.89
C GLY A 69 11.28 -9.02 0.53
N GLY A 70 10.52 -8.02 0.85
CA GLY A 70 10.49 -7.54 2.19
C GLY A 70 9.81 -8.50 3.11
N GLU A 71 8.83 -9.20 2.61
CA GLU A 71 8.14 -10.07 3.46
C GLU A 71 8.86 -11.35 3.59
N ASP A 72 9.75 -11.64 2.73
CA ASP A 72 10.45 -12.82 2.79
C ASP A 72 11.54 -12.73 3.75
N ILE A 73 11.52 -11.93 4.67
CA ILE A 73 12.52 -11.85 5.62
C ILE A 73 12.53 -13.12 6.30
N PRO A 74 13.56 -13.74 6.38
CA PRO A 74 13.69 -15.00 6.99
C PRO A 74 13.31 -14.93 8.38
N THR A 75 12.23 -15.15 8.70
CA THR A 75 11.87 -15.12 9.98
C THR A 75 12.49 -16.28 10.48
N PRO A 76 13.09 -16.22 11.44
CA PRO A 76 13.77 -17.26 12.01
C PRO A 76 12.83 -18.12 12.57
N ASP A 77 12.10 -18.63 12.10
CA ASP A 77 11.18 -19.30 12.64
C ASP A 77 11.72 -20.33 13.22
N ILE A 78 12.15 -20.64 13.61
CA ILE A 78 12.58 -21.56 14.22
C ILE A 78 11.88 -22.19 14.71
#